data_fa0f96897575abba5f1978508c138774
#
_entry.id   fa0f96897575abba5f1978508c138774
#
_cell.length_a   1.000
_cell.length_b   1.000
_cell.length_c   1.000
_cell.angle_alpha   90.00
_cell.angle_beta   90.00
_cell.angle_gamma   90.00
#
_symmetry.space_group_name_H-M   'P 1'
#
loop_
_entity.id
_entity.type
_entity.pdbx_description
1 polymer ?
#
loop_
_entity_poly.entity_id
_entity_poly.type
_entity_poly.pdbx_seq_one_letter_code
_entity_poly.pdbx_strand_id
1 'polypeptide(L)'
;MKLLEQLVTTPGIPGREHRLRDLIRKETKGLFDDVREDAMGNLICVRRPRAQGARAGHLKGAPPGARKGAEPTKDSGPTKVMLAAHMDQIGFMVKHIDDKGYIRVNAVGGFDTRNLFARLVTICPDPRDPKQDITGVMNPGGKPIHIATEEEKKKIPEVGEFTIDLGIPGDEVKKKVKIGDMVVLQAPMTRIGDTVVSQCLDNRIACWIAIRSIQKLAEEKASHACEIHCVFTVQEEVGLRGAGTSAYGVKPNIGIGIDTTLCCDTPGVPEDLRVTKQGDGAGITCMDSSVINDYDLIEEFEAVAKKHKIKHQRSILPRGGPDCGAIQRAAAGVRTLTFSCPTRYIHTVTEMIHLDDLHACRDLLAAWLAQVK
;
A
#
# COMPACT_ATOMS: atom_id res chain seq x y z
N MET A 1 13.55 7.54 7.54
CA MET A 1 13.25 6.26 8.26
C MET A 1 12.17 6.44 9.31
N LYS A 2 12.22 7.45 10.20
CA LYS A 2 11.20 7.64 11.27
C LYS A 2 9.74 7.61 10.78
N LEU A 3 9.42 8.30 9.67
CA LEU A 3 8.07 8.24 9.09
C LEU A 3 7.68 6.81 8.66
N LEU A 4 8.60 6.07 8.02
CA LEU A 4 8.31 4.69 7.62
C LEU A 4 8.01 3.81 8.85
N GLU A 5 8.84 3.91 9.89
CA GLU A 5 8.63 3.18 11.15
C GLU A 5 7.26 3.49 11.76
N GLN A 6 6.86 4.76 11.81
CA GLN A 6 5.55 5.16 12.31
C GLN A 6 4.41 4.59 11.45
N LEU A 7 4.56 4.60 10.12
CA LEU A 7 3.55 4.05 9.23
C LEU A 7 3.38 2.53 9.40
N VAL A 8 4.49 1.77 9.43
CA VAL A 8 4.42 0.29 9.50
C VAL A 8 4.07 -0.25 10.89
N THR A 9 4.24 0.54 11.95
CA THR A 9 3.90 0.14 13.32
C THR A 9 2.54 0.64 13.80
N THR A 10 1.87 1.51 13.01
CA THR A 10 0.52 1.99 13.36
C THR A 10 -0.53 0.99 12.87
N PRO A 11 -1.34 0.37 13.75
CA PRO A 11 -2.38 -0.57 13.37
C PRO A 11 -3.47 0.06 12.48
N GLY A 12 -3.96 -0.70 11.50
CA GLY A 12 -5.07 -0.27 10.66
C GLY A 12 -5.42 -1.33 9.60
N ILE A 13 -6.48 -2.11 9.85
CA ILE A 13 -7.03 -3.06 8.87
C ILE A 13 -8.14 -2.40 8.04
N PRO A 14 -8.63 -3.03 6.96
CA PRO A 14 -9.77 -2.55 6.18
C PRO A 14 -10.95 -2.08 7.05
N GLY A 15 -11.34 -0.81 6.87
CA GLY A 15 -12.43 -0.17 7.63
C GLY A 15 -12.05 0.28 9.05
N ARG A 16 -10.77 0.20 9.43
CA ARG A 16 -10.23 0.62 10.73
C ARG A 16 -8.93 1.44 10.59
N GLU A 17 -8.77 2.20 9.52
CA GLU A 17 -7.55 2.94 9.17
C GLU A 17 -7.42 4.30 9.89
N HIS A 18 -8.23 4.58 10.91
CA HIS A 18 -8.34 5.88 11.58
C HIS A 18 -6.98 6.44 12.03
N ARG A 19 -6.17 5.64 12.74
CA ARG A 19 -4.86 6.08 13.26
C ARG A 19 -3.88 6.42 12.15
N LEU A 20 -3.92 5.66 11.04
CA LEU A 20 -3.10 5.92 9.87
C LEU A 20 -3.49 7.23 9.21
N ARG A 21 -4.76 7.44 9.01
CA ARG A 21 -5.31 8.66 8.43
C ARG A 21 -4.89 9.87 9.24
N ASP A 22 -4.98 9.80 10.58
CA ASP A 22 -4.56 10.88 11.46
C ASP A 22 -3.04 11.12 11.40
N LEU A 23 -2.24 10.06 11.39
CA LEU A 23 -0.79 10.15 11.21
C LEU A 23 -0.44 10.81 9.88
N ILE A 24 -1.02 10.34 8.76
CA ILE A 24 -0.76 10.88 7.44
C ILE A 24 -1.21 12.35 7.35
N ARG A 25 -2.38 12.69 7.88
CA ARG A 25 -2.87 14.08 7.94
C ARG A 25 -1.88 14.99 8.68
N LYS A 26 -1.29 14.51 9.77
CA LYS A 26 -0.27 15.25 10.51
C LYS A 26 1.01 15.43 9.71
N GLU A 27 1.52 14.34 9.11
CA GLU A 27 2.79 14.33 8.37
C GLU A 27 2.72 15.09 7.04
N THR A 28 1.52 15.27 6.50
CA THR A 28 1.28 16.00 5.24
C THR A 28 0.88 17.46 5.43
N LYS A 29 0.86 17.95 6.67
CA LYS A 29 0.47 19.32 6.98
C LYS A 29 1.32 20.34 6.21
N GLY A 30 0.67 21.22 5.45
CA GLY A 30 1.33 22.27 4.65
C GLY A 30 1.85 21.81 3.27
N LEU A 31 1.73 20.53 2.91
CA LEU A 31 2.15 20.03 1.61
C LEU A 31 1.06 20.19 0.53
N PHE A 32 -0.19 20.24 0.94
CA PHE A 32 -1.37 20.24 0.08
C PHE A 32 -2.23 21.48 0.29
N ASP A 33 -2.98 21.86 -0.73
CA ASP A 33 -3.88 23.03 -0.72
C ASP A 33 -5.26 22.68 -0.18
N ASP A 34 -5.68 21.42 -0.28
CA ASP A 34 -6.93 20.90 0.26
C ASP A 34 -6.70 19.48 0.80
N VAL A 35 -7.33 19.17 1.92
CA VAL A 35 -7.27 17.83 2.54
C VAL A 35 -8.66 17.49 3.07
N ARG A 36 -9.27 16.47 2.50
CA ARG A 36 -10.61 16.01 2.86
C ARG A 36 -10.68 14.50 3.00
N GLU A 37 -11.71 14.04 3.68
CA GLU A 37 -12.05 12.63 3.83
C GLU A 37 -13.36 12.38 3.10
N ASP A 38 -13.46 11.27 2.38
CA ASP A 38 -14.72 10.87 1.76
C ASP A 38 -15.53 9.92 2.68
N ALA A 39 -16.72 9.53 2.22
CA ALA A 39 -17.64 8.69 3.01
C ALA A 39 -17.06 7.28 3.30
N MET A 40 -16.11 6.79 2.50
CA MET A 40 -15.43 5.51 2.75
C MET A 40 -14.30 5.64 3.75
N GLY A 41 -13.79 6.86 3.98
CA GLY A 41 -12.64 7.13 4.82
C GLY A 41 -11.32 7.28 4.06
N ASN A 42 -11.35 7.39 2.72
CA ASN A 42 -10.15 7.76 1.97
C ASN A 42 -9.71 9.17 2.36
N LEU A 43 -8.40 9.37 2.54
CA LEU A 43 -7.84 10.70 2.74
C LEU A 43 -7.37 11.26 1.40
N ILE A 44 -8.06 12.28 0.90
CA ILE A 44 -7.81 12.91 -0.39
C ILE A 44 -7.08 14.23 -0.16
N CYS A 45 -5.83 14.31 -0.60
CA CYS A 45 -4.95 15.46 -0.45
C CYS A 45 -4.67 16.07 -1.83
N VAL A 46 -5.08 17.32 -2.05
CA VAL A 46 -4.98 17.99 -3.35
C VAL A 46 -3.86 19.02 -3.35
N ARG A 47 -2.95 18.90 -4.33
CA ARG A 47 -1.91 19.89 -4.60
C ARG A 47 -2.14 20.49 -5.98
N ARG A 48 -2.45 21.78 -6.00
CA ARG A 48 -2.70 22.51 -7.25
C ARG A 48 -1.40 22.76 -8.03
N PRO A 49 -1.48 23.03 -9.35
CA PRO A 49 -0.31 23.37 -10.16
C PRO A 49 0.58 24.43 -9.52
N ARG A 50 1.87 24.28 -9.69
CA ARG A 50 2.89 25.24 -9.23
C ARG A 50 3.70 25.71 -10.44
N ALA A 51 3.52 26.98 -10.83
CA ALA A 51 4.32 27.57 -11.89
C ALA A 51 5.75 27.90 -11.38
N GLN A 52 6.76 27.64 -12.21
CA GLN A 52 8.02 28.39 -12.07
C GLN A 52 7.76 29.84 -12.47
N GLY A 53 8.44 30.79 -11.83
CA GLY A 53 8.41 32.18 -12.24
C GLY A 53 8.62 32.28 -13.75
N ALA A 54 7.69 32.92 -14.44
CA ALA A 54 7.45 32.88 -15.86
C ALA A 54 8.72 32.98 -16.72
N ARG A 55 9.09 31.88 -17.38
CA ARG A 55 9.79 31.88 -18.66
C ARG A 55 9.18 30.79 -19.53
N ALA A 56 8.28 31.22 -20.43
CA ALA A 56 7.76 30.39 -21.50
C ALA A 56 8.87 30.00 -22.47
N GLY A 57 9.20 28.72 -22.52
CA GLY A 57 10.02 28.13 -23.57
C GLY A 57 9.21 27.04 -24.26
N HIS A 58 8.77 27.31 -25.48
CA HIS A 58 8.13 26.34 -26.34
C HIS A 58 9.06 25.15 -26.60
N LEU A 59 8.73 23.96 -26.11
CA LEU A 59 9.32 22.73 -26.64
C LEU A 59 8.37 22.17 -27.73
N LYS A 60 8.83 22.24 -28.97
CA LYS A 60 8.21 21.57 -30.12
C LYS A 60 8.63 20.11 -30.11
N GLY A 61 7.64 19.22 -30.39
CA GLY A 61 7.88 17.85 -30.81
C GLY A 61 7.31 16.79 -29.87
N ALA A 62 6.05 16.40 -30.09
CA ALA A 62 5.55 15.10 -29.65
C ALA A 62 6.11 14.00 -30.56
N PRO A 63 6.46 12.79 -30.04
CA PRO A 63 6.84 11.67 -30.89
C PRO A 63 5.66 11.22 -31.77
N PRO A 64 5.91 10.77 -33.01
CA PRO A 64 4.86 10.31 -33.89
C PRO A 64 4.33 8.96 -33.42
N GLY A 65 3.02 8.88 -33.14
CA GLY A 65 2.35 7.63 -32.83
C GLY A 65 1.33 7.63 -31.68
N ALA A 66 1.20 8.74 -30.95
CA ALA A 66 0.23 8.82 -29.86
C ALA A 66 -1.21 8.65 -30.42
N ARG A 67 -1.93 7.65 -29.94
CA ARG A 67 -3.37 7.54 -30.17
C ARG A 67 -4.02 8.83 -29.64
N LYS A 68 -4.72 9.55 -30.50
CA LYS A 68 -5.56 10.69 -30.10
C LYS A 68 -6.66 10.15 -29.17
N GLY A 69 -6.42 10.19 -27.86
CA GLY A 69 -7.51 10.20 -26.89
C GLY A 69 -8.39 11.40 -27.22
N ALA A 70 -9.68 11.32 -26.88
CA ALA A 70 -10.64 12.38 -27.15
C ALA A 70 -10.01 13.75 -26.93
N GLU A 71 -10.08 14.64 -27.94
CA GLU A 71 -9.48 15.98 -27.88
C GLU A 71 -9.98 16.66 -26.58
N PRO A 72 -9.10 17.25 -25.77
CA PRO A 72 -9.54 18.03 -24.61
C PRO A 72 -10.40 19.17 -25.15
N THR A 73 -11.65 19.23 -24.73
CA THR A 73 -12.50 20.37 -24.97
C THR A 73 -11.79 21.62 -24.45
N LYS A 74 -11.87 22.76 -25.16
CA LYS A 74 -11.14 24.02 -24.88
C LYS A 74 -11.33 24.60 -23.46
N ASP A 75 -12.04 23.90 -22.57
CA ASP A 75 -12.41 24.30 -21.20
C ASP A 75 -11.92 23.33 -20.13
N SER A 76 -10.97 22.43 -20.46
CA SER A 76 -10.42 21.51 -19.47
C SER A 76 -9.36 22.19 -18.61
N GLY A 77 -9.60 22.25 -17.30
CA GLY A 77 -8.63 22.63 -16.29
C GLY A 77 -7.34 21.77 -16.34
N PRO A 78 -6.42 21.90 -15.39
CA PRO A 78 -5.16 21.15 -15.41
C PRO A 78 -5.40 19.64 -15.41
N THR A 79 -4.50 18.88 -16.03
CA THR A 79 -4.50 17.42 -15.99
C THR A 79 -4.55 16.96 -14.53
N LYS A 80 -5.53 16.15 -14.17
CA LYS A 80 -5.66 15.56 -12.83
C LYS A 80 -4.94 14.25 -12.77
N VAL A 81 -3.93 14.17 -11.89
CA VAL A 81 -3.19 12.94 -11.59
C VAL A 81 -3.62 12.45 -10.22
N MET A 82 -4.14 11.24 -10.15
CA MET A 82 -4.45 10.56 -8.89
C MET A 82 -3.31 9.60 -8.55
N LEU A 83 -2.69 9.79 -7.39
CA LEU A 83 -1.78 8.84 -6.77
C LEU A 83 -2.57 8.07 -5.74
N ALA A 84 -2.69 6.76 -5.89
CA ALA A 84 -3.35 5.90 -4.91
C ALA A 84 -2.31 5.12 -4.11
N ALA A 85 -2.44 5.12 -2.79
CA ALA A 85 -1.58 4.40 -1.85
C ALA A 85 -2.44 3.92 -0.69
N HIS A 86 -2.68 2.60 -0.58
CA HIS A 86 -3.61 2.13 0.44
C HIS A 86 -3.01 2.17 1.85
N MET A 87 -3.88 2.51 2.79
CA MET A 87 -3.54 2.64 4.20
C MET A 87 -3.73 1.35 4.99
N ASP A 88 -4.63 0.50 4.55
CA ASP A 88 -4.96 -0.72 5.25
C ASP A 88 -3.84 -1.77 5.12
N GLN A 89 -3.86 -2.70 6.03
CA GLN A 89 -3.01 -3.88 6.09
C GLN A 89 -3.88 -5.11 6.30
N ILE A 90 -3.41 -6.28 5.92
CA ILE A 90 -4.04 -7.52 6.31
C ILE A 90 -4.07 -7.66 7.84
N GLY A 91 -5.12 -8.27 8.35
CA GLY A 91 -5.30 -8.49 9.79
C GLY A 91 -6.52 -9.36 10.07
N PHE A 92 -7.10 -9.16 11.23
CA PHE A 92 -8.24 -9.97 11.66
C PHE A 92 -9.28 -9.12 12.37
N MET A 93 -10.51 -9.66 12.44
CA MET A 93 -11.55 -9.19 13.35
C MET A 93 -11.90 -10.29 14.35
N VAL A 94 -12.10 -9.90 15.60
CA VAL A 94 -12.61 -10.80 16.64
C VAL A 94 -13.96 -11.36 16.19
N LYS A 95 -14.08 -12.70 16.15
CA LYS A 95 -15.28 -13.43 15.72
C LYS A 95 -16.03 -14.06 16.88
N HIS A 96 -15.30 -14.52 17.90
CA HIS A 96 -15.88 -15.22 19.04
C HIS A 96 -14.95 -15.16 20.25
N ILE A 97 -15.51 -15.14 21.44
CA ILE A 97 -14.77 -15.22 22.72
C ILE A 97 -15.45 -16.34 23.54
N ASP A 98 -14.71 -17.38 23.87
CA ASP A 98 -15.25 -18.47 24.66
C ASP A 98 -15.32 -18.14 26.16
N ASP A 99 -15.86 -19.06 26.96
CA ASP A 99 -16.04 -18.84 28.41
C ASP A 99 -14.72 -18.80 29.19
N LYS A 100 -13.64 -19.34 28.61
CA LYS A 100 -12.30 -19.29 29.19
C LYS A 100 -11.52 -18.04 28.77
N GLY A 101 -12.04 -17.26 27.83
CA GLY A 101 -11.41 -16.03 27.32
C GLY A 101 -10.54 -16.23 26.09
N TYR A 102 -10.51 -17.42 25.49
CA TYR A 102 -9.83 -17.60 24.21
C TYR A 102 -10.61 -16.92 23.09
N ILE A 103 -9.92 -16.13 22.29
CA ILE A 103 -10.51 -15.35 21.21
C ILE A 103 -10.27 -16.06 19.88
N ARG A 104 -11.33 -16.21 19.08
CA ARG A 104 -11.25 -16.64 17.70
C ARG A 104 -11.44 -15.45 16.77
N VAL A 105 -10.77 -15.50 15.63
CA VAL A 105 -10.74 -14.40 14.67
C VAL A 105 -11.19 -14.83 13.29
N ASN A 106 -11.59 -13.85 12.48
CA ASN A 106 -11.80 -13.99 11.05
C ASN A 106 -10.74 -13.16 10.32
N ALA A 107 -10.15 -13.70 9.26
CA ALA A 107 -9.20 -12.96 8.44
C ALA A 107 -9.86 -11.80 7.69
N VAL A 108 -9.12 -10.72 7.56
CA VAL A 108 -9.42 -9.55 6.71
C VAL A 108 -8.20 -9.36 5.82
N GLY A 109 -8.33 -9.65 4.52
CA GLY A 109 -7.22 -9.83 3.60
C GLY A 109 -6.71 -11.28 3.54
N GLY A 110 -5.66 -11.51 2.75
CA GLY A 110 -5.12 -12.84 2.45
C GLY A 110 -3.97 -13.25 3.37
N PHE A 111 -4.05 -14.46 3.93
CA PHE A 111 -3.00 -15.03 4.77
C PHE A 111 -2.55 -16.42 4.31
N ASP A 112 -1.25 -16.67 4.36
CA ASP A 112 -0.72 -18.02 4.50
C ASP A 112 -0.67 -18.37 5.99
N THR A 113 -1.51 -19.31 6.41
CA THR A 113 -1.65 -19.67 7.82
C THR A 113 -0.39 -20.26 8.46
N ARG A 114 0.56 -20.73 7.63
CA ARG A 114 1.89 -21.17 8.10
C ARG A 114 2.69 -20.03 8.75
N ASN A 115 2.37 -18.79 8.40
CA ASN A 115 3.02 -17.60 8.96
C ASN A 115 2.37 -17.12 10.28
N LEU A 116 1.31 -17.78 10.76
CA LEU A 116 0.54 -17.37 11.94
C LEU A 116 0.93 -18.08 13.22
N PHE A 117 1.84 -19.08 13.14
CA PHE A 117 2.30 -19.81 14.33
C PHE A 117 3.17 -18.93 15.24
N ALA A 118 2.93 -19.03 16.55
CA ALA A 118 3.72 -18.38 17.58
C ALA A 118 3.87 -16.85 17.38
N ARG A 119 2.75 -16.16 17.15
CA ARG A 119 2.75 -14.71 16.94
C ARG A 119 2.25 -13.95 18.15
N LEU A 120 2.87 -12.80 18.39
CA LEU A 120 2.24 -11.75 19.19
C LEU A 120 1.28 -10.98 18.30
N VAL A 121 0.17 -10.58 18.89
CA VAL A 121 -0.86 -9.76 18.23
C VAL A 121 -1.23 -8.57 19.09
N THR A 122 -1.71 -7.51 18.45
CA THR A 122 -2.36 -6.38 19.12
C THR A 122 -3.85 -6.45 18.82
N ILE A 123 -4.66 -6.52 19.85
CA ILE A 123 -6.11 -6.30 19.76
C ILE A 123 -6.36 -4.82 20.03
N CYS A 124 -7.11 -4.17 19.16
CA CYS A 124 -7.44 -2.75 19.26
C CYS A 124 -8.95 -2.60 19.46
N PRO A 125 -9.45 -2.56 20.69
CA PRO A 125 -10.87 -2.40 20.98
C PRO A 125 -11.44 -1.06 20.50
N ASP A 126 -10.63 -0.01 20.52
CA ASP A 126 -10.93 1.26 19.88
C ASP A 126 -9.90 1.58 18.79
N PRO A 127 -10.30 1.63 17.52
CA PRO A 127 -9.38 1.93 16.42
C PRO A 127 -8.83 3.38 16.45
N ARG A 128 -9.28 4.22 17.37
CA ARG A 128 -8.82 5.60 17.56
C ARG A 128 -7.91 5.79 18.77
N ASP A 129 -8.09 4.98 19.82
CA ASP A 129 -7.36 5.14 21.08
C ASP A 129 -6.34 4.01 21.31
N PRO A 130 -5.03 4.25 21.07
CA PRO A 130 -3.98 3.26 21.27
C PRO A 130 -3.77 2.87 22.74
N LYS A 131 -4.31 3.63 23.71
CA LYS A 131 -4.17 3.29 25.13
C LYS A 131 -5.00 2.08 25.55
N GLN A 132 -5.97 1.68 24.72
CA GLN A 132 -6.81 0.53 24.92
C GLN A 132 -6.25 -0.75 24.26
N ASP A 133 -5.12 -0.65 23.55
CA ASP A 133 -4.52 -1.77 22.86
C ASP A 133 -4.06 -2.85 23.86
N ILE A 134 -4.34 -4.10 23.49
CA ILE A 134 -4.04 -5.27 24.34
C ILE A 134 -3.17 -6.23 23.53
N THR A 135 -2.04 -6.64 24.13
CA THR A 135 -1.20 -7.68 23.53
C THR A 135 -1.74 -9.06 23.88
N GLY A 136 -1.78 -9.96 22.89
CA GLY A 136 -2.13 -11.35 23.05
C GLY A 136 -1.18 -12.27 22.30
N VAL A 137 -1.28 -13.57 22.56
CA VAL A 137 -0.51 -14.63 21.89
C VAL A 137 -1.42 -15.42 20.97
N MET A 138 -1.09 -15.48 19.69
CA MET A 138 -1.82 -16.27 18.69
C MET A 138 -1.09 -17.59 18.42
N ASN A 139 -1.82 -18.68 18.55
CA ASN A 139 -1.38 -20.03 18.19
C ASN A 139 -2.56 -20.88 17.72
N PRO A 140 -2.32 -21.97 16.95
CA PRO A 140 -3.36 -22.95 16.70
C PRO A 140 -3.92 -23.53 17.99
N GLY A 141 -5.24 -23.67 18.04
CA GLY A 141 -5.88 -24.48 19.09
C GLY A 141 -5.59 -25.98 18.90
N GLY A 142 -5.90 -26.78 19.92
CA GLY A 142 -5.76 -28.23 19.86
C GLY A 142 -4.57 -28.77 20.64
N LYS A 143 -4.11 -29.98 20.29
CA LYS A 143 -3.04 -30.67 21.03
C LYS A 143 -1.68 -30.06 20.73
N PRO A 144 -0.85 -29.83 21.75
CA PRO A 144 0.57 -29.49 21.52
C PRO A 144 1.26 -30.59 20.71
N ILE A 145 2.28 -30.20 19.93
CA ILE A 145 3.01 -31.13 19.05
C ILE A 145 3.55 -32.37 19.74
N HIS A 146 3.87 -32.27 21.04
CA HIS A 146 4.41 -33.34 21.84
C HIS A 146 3.45 -34.53 22.06
N ILE A 147 2.14 -34.30 21.99
CA ILE A 147 1.09 -35.32 22.19
C ILE A 147 0.18 -35.46 20.97
N ALA A 148 0.49 -34.78 19.86
CA ALA A 148 -0.24 -34.85 18.59
C ALA A 148 0.12 -36.15 17.85
N THR A 149 -0.84 -36.71 17.15
CA THR A 149 -0.64 -37.82 16.19
C THR A 149 0.16 -37.38 14.98
N GLU A 150 0.72 -38.32 14.21
CA GLU A 150 1.46 -37.98 12.98
C GLU A 150 0.58 -37.34 11.91
N GLU A 151 -0.71 -37.62 11.89
CA GLU A 151 -1.68 -36.96 11.02
C GLU A 151 -1.94 -35.52 11.47
N GLU A 152 -2.17 -35.29 12.76
CA GLU A 152 -2.37 -33.95 13.33
C GLU A 152 -1.16 -33.03 13.10
N LYS A 153 0.07 -33.59 13.17
CA LYS A 153 1.31 -32.83 12.90
C LYS A 153 1.44 -32.33 11.46
N LYS A 154 0.85 -33.07 10.50
CA LYS A 154 0.89 -32.72 9.08
C LYS A 154 -0.18 -31.72 8.67
N LYS A 155 -1.20 -31.52 9.49
CA LYS A 155 -2.30 -30.62 9.21
C LYS A 155 -1.82 -29.15 9.27
N ILE A 156 -2.11 -28.39 8.22
CA ILE A 156 -1.98 -26.93 8.23
C ILE A 156 -3.32 -26.35 8.72
N PRO A 157 -3.35 -25.68 9.88
CA PRO A 157 -4.59 -25.15 10.43
C PRO A 157 -5.15 -24.02 9.56
N GLU A 158 -6.47 -23.92 9.47
CA GLU A 158 -7.14 -22.75 8.90
C GLU A 158 -7.18 -21.61 9.93
N VAL A 159 -7.38 -20.35 9.47
CA VAL A 159 -7.44 -19.16 10.35
C VAL A 159 -8.42 -19.35 11.52
N GLY A 160 -9.57 -19.96 11.26
CA GLY A 160 -10.60 -20.23 12.30
C GLY A 160 -10.16 -21.21 13.40
N GLU A 161 -9.06 -21.95 13.20
CA GLU A 161 -8.52 -22.88 14.20
C GLU A 161 -7.47 -22.22 15.11
N PHE A 162 -7.03 -20.99 14.80
CA PHE A 162 -6.15 -20.22 15.68
C PHE A 162 -6.94 -19.59 16.82
N THR A 163 -6.29 -19.46 17.95
CA THR A 163 -6.81 -18.80 19.15
C THR A 163 -5.85 -17.74 19.62
N ILE A 164 -6.39 -16.67 20.21
CA ILE A 164 -5.60 -15.65 20.88
C ILE A 164 -5.86 -15.79 22.39
N ASP A 165 -4.78 -15.85 23.13
CA ASP A 165 -4.76 -15.90 24.59
C ASP A 165 -4.23 -14.56 25.12
N LEU A 166 -4.98 -13.93 26.05
CA LEU A 166 -4.60 -12.69 26.71
C LEU A 166 -3.99 -12.93 28.09
N GLY A 167 -3.93 -14.15 28.58
CA GLY A 167 -3.41 -14.50 29.90
C GLY A 167 -4.24 -13.96 31.07
N ILE A 168 -5.52 -13.64 30.85
CA ILE A 168 -6.44 -13.12 31.88
C ILE A 168 -7.76 -13.92 31.87
N PRO A 169 -8.54 -13.92 32.99
CA PRO A 169 -9.81 -14.64 33.09
C PRO A 169 -10.81 -14.23 32.00
N GLY A 170 -11.64 -15.18 31.56
CA GLY A 170 -12.61 -14.98 30.46
C GLY A 170 -13.58 -13.81 30.69
N ASP A 171 -14.04 -13.61 31.92
CA ASP A 171 -14.91 -12.48 32.26
C ASP A 171 -14.21 -11.14 32.09
N GLU A 172 -12.92 -11.07 32.33
CA GLU A 172 -12.12 -9.86 32.11
C GLU A 172 -11.86 -9.62 30.60
N VAL A 173 -11.67 -10.69 29.82
CA VAL A 173 -11.57 -10.61 28.36
C VAL A 173 -12.86 -10.02 27.79
N LYS A 174 -14.02 -10.58 28.18
CA LYS A 174 -15.35 -10.15 27.68
C LYS A 174 -15.69 -8.70 28.05
N LYS A 175 -15.10 -8.14 29.11
CA LYS A 175 -15.24 -6.70 29.43
C LYS A 175 -14.43 -5.78 28.53
N LYS A 176 -13.29 -6.27 28.03
CA LYS A 176 -12.29 -5.46 27.28
C LYS A 176 -12.38 -5.63 25.78
N VAL A 177 -12.80 -6.79 25.29
CA VAL A 177 -12.80 -7.18 23.89
C VAL A 177 -14.20 -7.54 23.43
N LYS A 178 -14.53 -7.09 22.20
CA LYS A 178 -15.86 -7.32 21.58
C LYS A 178 -15.69 -7.96 20.20
N ILE A 179 -16.76 -8.61 19.73
CA ILE A 179 -16.85 -9.07 18.34
C ILE A 179 -16.72 -7.85 17.41
N GLY A 180 -15.87 -7.98 16.37
CA GLY A 180 -15.58 -6.92 15.41
C GLY A 180 -14.39 -6.01 15.79
N ASP A 181 -13.78 -6.21 16.96
CA ASP A 181 -12.55 -5.51 17.31
C ASP A 181 -11.40 -5.93 16.38
N MET A 182 -10.58 -4.96 16.02
CA MET A 182 -9.43 -5.14 15.13
C MET A 182 -8.31 -5.90 15.83
N VAL A 183 -7.68 -6.82 15.10
CA VAL A 183 -6.48 -7.54 15.54
C VAL A 183 -5.42 -7.47 14.43
N VAL A 184 -4.20 -7.12 14.81
CA VAL A 184 -3.04 -7.10 13.91
C VAL A 184 -1.91 -7.95 14.47
N LEU A 185 -1.09 -8.52 13.58
CA LEU A 185 0.17 -9.15 13.98
C LEU A 185 1.12 -8.07 14.50
N GLN A 186 2.02 -8.44 15.42
CA GLN A 186 3.07 -7.56 15.92
C GLN A 186 4.43 -7.94 15.34
N ALA A 187 5.15 -6.98 14.75
CA ALA A 187 6.57 -7.08 14.47
C ALA A 187 7.20 -5.68 14.44
N PRO A 188 8.41 -5.51 14.99
CA PRO A 188 9.13 -4.24 14.91
C PRO A 188 9.67 -4.03 13.50
N MET A 189 9.87 -2.76 13.11
CA MET A 189 10.68 -2.45 11.94
C MET A 189 12.17 -2.65 12.28
N THR A 190 12.85 -3.47 11.48
CA THR A 190 14.25 -3.81 11.68
C THR A 190 15.06 -3.53 10.41
N ARG A 191 16.22 -2.89 10.57
CA ARG A 191 17.19 -2.74 9.48
C ARG A 191 18.15 -3.93 9.45
N ILE A 192 18.30 -4.54 8.29
CA ILE A 192 19.24 -5.64 8.04
C ILE A 192 20.08 -5.28 6.81
N GLY A 193 21.33 -4.86 7.03
CA GLY A 193 22.18 -4.33 5.96
C GLY A 193 21.54 -3.13 5.26
N ASP A 194 21.36 -3.22 3.95
CA ASP A 194 20.72 -2.20 3.12
C ASP A 194 19.21 -2.44 2.91
N THR A 195 18.64 -3.34 3.69
CA THR A 195 17.21 -3.64 3.65
C THR A 195 16.50 -3.21 4.93
N VAL A 196 15.18 -3.06 4.82
CA VAL A 196 14.26 -2.89 5.94
C VAL A 196 13.29 -4.06 5.95
N VAL A 197 13.11 -4.63 7.13
CA VAL A 197 12.14 -5.71 7.40
C VAL A 197 11.08 -5.20 8.34
N SER A 198 9.82 -5.42 8.02
CA SER A 198 8.68 -5.08 8.90
C SER A 198 7.44 -5.84 8.47
N GLN A 199 6.44 -5.82 9.33
CA GLN A 199 5.06 -6.05 8.89
C GLN A 199 4.56 -4.85 8.07
N CYS A 200 3.57 -5.02 7.26
CA CYS A 200 2.83 -3.93 6.59
C CYS A 200 3.69 -3.00 5.72
N LEU A 201 4.84 -3.45 5.20
CA LEU A 201 5.46 -2.73 4.09
C LEU A 201 4.47 -2.67 2.93
N ASP A 202 3.67 -3.71 2.76
CA ASP A 202 2.42 -3.73 2.03
C ASP A 202 1.29 -3.11 2.88
N ASN A 203 0.80 -1.88 2.58
CA ASN A 203 1.36 -1.00 1.55
C ASN A 203 1.77 0.36 2.16
N ARG A 204 2.37 0.32 3.35
CA ARG A 204 2.80 1.55 4.04
C ARG A 204 3.97 2.22 3.32
N ILE A 205 4.71 1.44 2.50
CA ILE A 205 5.75 2.02 1.65
C ILE A 205 5.16 2.92 0.59
N ALA A 206 4.00 2.59 0.01
CA ALA A 206 3.33 3.47 -0.94
C ALA A 206 2.92 4.80 -0.29
N CYS A 207 2.37 4.74 0.93
CA CYS A 207 2.09 5.96 1.69
C CYS A 207 3.37 6.79 1.89
N TRP A 208 4.47 6.15 2.23
CA TRP A 208 5.78 6.81 2.37
C TRP A 208 6.26 7.39 1.05
N ILE A 209 6.23 6.62 -0.04
CA ILE A 209 6.64 7.04 -1.38
C ILE A 209 5.83 8.28 -1.81
N ALA A 210 4.51 8.23 -1.70
CA ALA A 210 3.63 9.32 -2.06
C ALA A 210 3.96 10.60 -1.27
N ILE A 211 4.05 10.52 0.06
CA ILE A 211 4.38 11.66 0.93
C ILE A 211 5.77 12.22 0.58
N ARG A 212 6.78 11.36 0.47
CA ARG A 212 8.17 11.80 0.23
C ARG A 212 8.40 12.35 -1.17
N SER A 213 7.69 11.85 -2.19
CA SER A 213 7.74 12.43 -3.53
C SER A 213 7.17 13.84 -3.56
N ILE A 214 6.06 14.09 -2.87
CA ILE A 214 5.47 15.44 -2.77
C ILE A 214 6.34 16.38 -1.92
N GLN A 215 6.96 15.87 -0.85
CA GLN A 215 7.92 16.64 -0.07
C GLN A 215 9.13 17.05 -0.91
N LYS A 216 9.69 16.11 -1.69
CA LYS A 216 10.79 16.39 -2.61
C LYS A 216 10.46 17.48 -3.62
N LEU A 217 9.26 17.41 -4.26
CA LEU A 217 8.79 18.48 -5.14
C LEU A 217 8.71 19.84 -4.43
N ALA A 218 8.28 19.85 -3.17
CA ALA A 218 8.16 21.09 -2.40
C ALA A 218 9.53 21.65 -1.98
N GLU A 219 10.45 20.80 -1.52
CA GLU A 219 11.82 21.17 -1.11
C GLU A 219 12.64 21.70 -2.29
N GLU A 220 12.55 21.06 -3.45
CA GLU A 220 13.22 21.46 -4.68
C GLU A 220 12.52 22.65 -5.38
N LYS A 221 11.39 23.09 -4.85
CA LYS A 221 10.53 24.12 -5.49
C LYS A 221 10.24 23.79 -6.96
N ALA A 222 10.11 22.49 -7.26
CA ALA A 222 9.85 22.01 -8.59
C ALA A 222 8.46 22.46 -9.07
N SER A 223 8.41 22.95 -10.32
CA SER A 223 7.14 23.24 -10.97
C SER A 223 6.45 21.94 -11.41
N HIS A 224 5.13 21.95 -11.40
CA HIS A 224 4.30 20.93 -12.03
C HIS A 224 3.03 21.56 -12.58
N ALA A 225 2.61 21.14 -13.77
CA ALA A 225 1.42 21.69 -14.43
C ALA A 225 0.15 20.94 -14.07
N CYS A 226 0.25 19.68 -13.63
CA CYS A 226 -0.88 18.86 -13.23
C CYS A 226 -1.43 19.22 -11.85
N GLU A 227 -2.71 18.94 -11.61
CA GLU A 227 -3.33 18.91 -10.30
C GLU A 227 -3.13 17.51 -9.69
N ILE A 228 -2.40 17.40 -8.58
CA ILE A 228 -2.06 16.14 -7.96
C ILE A 228 -3.06 15.83 -6.85
N HIS A 229 -3.77 14.72 -6.98
CA HIS A 229 -4.63 14.14 -5.96
C HIS A 229 -3.92 12.95 -5.32
N CYS A 230 -3.25 13.17 -4.19
CA CYS A 230 -2.67 12.09 -3.41
C CYS A 230 -3.77 11.49 -2.54
N VAL A 231 -4.19 10.29 -2.87
CA VAL A 231 -5.29 9.58 -2.22
C VAL A 231 -4.73 8.42 -1.42
N PHE A 232 -4.85 8.52 -0.10
CA PHE A 232 -4.54 7.41 0.78
C PHE A 232 -5.82 6.60 0.93
N THR A 233 -5.86 5.48 0.21
CA THR A 233 -7.05 4.66 0.03
C THR A 233 -7.28 3.72 1.21
N VAL A 234 -8.52 3.25 1.35
CA VAL A 234 -8.95 2.30 2.37
C VAL A 234 -9.48 1.03 1.75
N GLN A 235 -9.46 -0.09 2.50
CA GLN A 235 -10.08 -1.35 2.10
C GLN A 235 -9.58 -1.89 0.74
N GLU A 236 -8.30 -1.71 0.46
CA GLU A 236 -7.66 -2.29 -0.72
C GLU A 236 -7.65 -3.81 -0.62
N GLU A 237 -7.19 -4.34 0.51
CA GLU A 237 -6.96 -5.76 0.84
C GLU A 237 -8.23 -6.65 0.76
N VAL A 238 -9.39 -6.03 0.63
CA VAL A 238 -10.69 -6.70 0.53
C VAL A 238 -11.44 -6.36 -0.75
N GLY A 239 -10.72 -5.83 -1.77
CA GLY A 239 -11.25 -5.64 -3.12
C GLY A 239 -11.21 -4.21 -3.64
N LEU A 240 -10.14 -3.46 -3.41
CA LEU A 240 -9.83 -2.14 -4.04
C LEU A 240 -10.94 -1.10 -3.83
N ARG A 241 -11.64 -1.17 -2.70
CA ARG A 241 -12.94 -0.48 -2.53
C ARG A 241 -12.78 1.04 -2.48
N GLY A 242 -11.79 1.52 -1.72
CA GLY A 242 -11.53 2.95 -1.57
C GLY A 242 -11.03 3.59 -2.87
N ALA A 243 -10.21 2.88 -3.66
CA ALA A 243 -9.70 3.38 -4.93
C ALA A 243 -10.82 3.64 -5.94
N GLY A 244 -11.78 2.72 -6.06
CA GLY A 244 -12.89 2.88 -6.99
C GLY A 244 -13.78 4.08 -6.64
N THR A 245 -14.13 4.25 -5.36
CA THR A 245 -14.98 5.35 -4.91
C THR A 245 -14.27 6.70 -5.01
N SER A 246 -12.99 6.77 -4.65
CA SER A 246 -12.20 8.00 -4.75
C SER A 246 -11.94 8.39 -6.20
N ALA A 247 -11.64 7.44 -7.10
CA ALA A 247 -11.47 7.71 -8.52
C ALA A 247 -12.76 8.24 -9.17
N TYR A 248 -13.93 7.70 -8.77
CA TYR A 248 -15.22 8.25 -9.20
C TYR A 248 -15.41 9.71 -8.75
N GLY A 249 -15.00 10.04 -7.51
CA GLY A 249 -15.13 11.39 -6.96
C GLY A 249 -14.11 12.39 -7.52
N VAL A 250 -12.86 11.96 -7.75
CA VAL A 250 -11.76 12.78 -8.27
C VAL A 250 -11.89 12.99 -9.79
N LYS A 251 -12.34 11.97 -10.52
CA LYS A 251 -12.38 11.92 -11.98
C LYS A 251 -11.00 12.24 -12.60
N PRO A 252 -9.96 11.45 -12.31
CA PRO A 252 -8.62 11.72 -12.78
C PRO A 252 -8.47 11.44 -14.27
N ASN A 253 -7.54 12.14 -14.93
CA ASN A 253 -7.10 11.83 -16.28
C ASN A 253 -6.08 10.68 -16.29
N ILE A 254 -5.24 10.63 -15.23
CA ILE A 254 -4.20 9.62 -15.02
C ILE A 254 -4.29 9.10 -13.59
N GLY A 255 -4.25 7.78 -13.44
CA GLY A 255 -4.17 7.10 -12.15
C GLY A 255 -2.85 6.36 -11.98
N ILE A 256 -2.13 6.60 -10.90
CA ILE A 256 -0.93 5.89 -10.52
C ILE A 256 -1.22 5.13 -9.23
N GLY A 257 -1.32 3.81 -9.31
CA GLY A 257 -1.38 2.96 -8.12
C GLY A 257 0.03 2.68 -7.64
N ILE A 258 0.35 3.15 -6.46
CA ILE A 258 1.65 2.91 -5.83
C ILE A 258 1.50 1.71 -4.93
N ASP A 259 2.34 0.68 -5.12
CA ASP A 259 2.19 -0.56 -4.37
C ASP A 259 3.51 -1.31 -4.16
N THR A 260 3.44 -2.39 -3.39
CA THR A 260 4.46 -3.43 -3.39
C THR A 260 4.37 -4.27 -4.67
N THR A 261 5.40 -5.03 -4.99
CA THR A 261 5.32 -6.10 -5.99
C THR A 261 6.22 -7.26 -5.61
N LEU A 262 5.86 -8.45 -6.07
CA LEU A 262 6.59 -9.67 -5.74
C LEU A 262 8.04 -9.60 -6.21
N CYS A 263 8.95 -9.75 -5.26
CA CYS A 263 10.38 -9.93 -5.52
C CYS A 263 10.68 -11.42 -5.46
N CYS A 264 10.63 -12.07 -6.60
CA CYS A 264 10.82 -13.52 -6.72
C CYS A 264 12.30 -13.84 -7.05
N ASP A 265 13.22 -13.31 -6.27
CA ASP A 265 14.67 -13.49 -6.45
C ASP A 265 15.32 -14.33 -5.34
N THR A 266 14.50 -15.01 -4.55
CA THR A 266 14.96 -15.93 -3.49
C THR A 266 15.37 -17.31 -4.08
N PRO A 267 16.22 -18.10 -3.38
CA PRO A 267 16.62 -19.42 -3.84
C PRO A 267 15.42 -20.32 -4.14
N GLY A 268 15.49 -21.06 -5.25
CA GLY A 268 14.46 -22.00 -5.68
C GLY A 268 13.39 -21.42 -6.61
N VAL A 269 13.40 -20.14 -6.90
CA VAL A 269 12.51 -19.54 -7.90
C VAL A 269 13.19 -19.58 -9.28
N PRO A 270 12.60 -20.20 -10.30
CA PRO A 270 13.07 -20.15 -11.69
C PRO A 270 13.13 -18.68 -12.18
N GLU A 271 14.08 -18.40 -13.06
CA GLU A 271 14.33 -17.04 -13.53
C GLU A 271 13.16 -16.45 -14.34
N ASP A 272 12.49 -17.29 -15.12
CA ASP A 272 11.30 -16.93 -15.91
C ASP A 272 10.05 -16.64 -15.06
N LEU A 273 10.04 -17.04 -13.79
CA LEU A 273 8.99 -16.71 -12.83
C LEU A 273 9.31 -15.48 -11.96
N ARG A 274 10.46 -14.85 -12.20
CA ARG A 274 10.87 -13.67 -11.46
C ARG A 274 10.08 -12.44 -11.92
N VAL A 275 9.28 -11.86 -11.01
CA VAL A 275 8.52 -10.63 -11.27
C VAL A 275 9.43 -9.42 -11.19
N THR A 276 10.12 -9.24 -10.05
CA THR A 276 11.16 -8.21 -9.85
C THR A 276 12.33 -8.77 -9.05
N LYS A 277 13.37 -7.97 -8.91
CA LYS A 277 14.56 -8.27 -8.11
C LYS A 277 14.89 -7.09 -7.21
N GLN A 278 15.26 -7.37 -5.96
CA GLN A 278 15.73 -6.35 -5.01
C GLN A 278 17.04 -5.70 -5.47
N GLY A 279 17.13 -4.38 -5.28
CA GLY A 279 18.32 -3.59 -5.64
C GLY A 279 18.36 -3.16 -7.11
N ASP A 280 17.40 -3.59 -7.94
CA ASP A 280 17.31 -3.22 -9.35
C ASP A 280 16.37 -2.02 -9.61
N GLY A 281 15.92 -1.36 -8.54
CA GLY A 281 15.19 -0.10 -8.60
C GLY A 281 13.67 -0.25 -8.67
N ALA A 282 13.00 0.84 -9.04
CA ALA A 282 11.55 0.93 -9.08
C ALA A 282 10.92 0.00 -10.10
N GLY A 283 9.83 -0.66 -9.74
CA GLY A 283 9.03 -1.50 -10.65
C GLY A 283 8.04 -0.67 -11.47
N ILE A 284 8.10 -0.82 -12.79
CA ILE A 284 7.13 -0.28 -13.74
C ILE A 284 6.34 -1.48 -14.28
N THR A 285 5.14 -1.68 -13.75
CA THR A 285 4.35 -2.88 -14.06
C THR A 285 3.62 -2.71 -15.39
N CYS A 286 3.86 -3.61 -16.33
CA CYS A 286 3.17 -3.61 -17.62
C CYS A 286 1.75 -4.16 -17.48
N MET A 287 1.60 -5.22 -16.67
CA MET A 287 0.33 -5.91 -16.47
C MET A 287 0.34 -6.61 -15.09
N ASP A 288 -0.80 -6.60 -14.43
CA ASP A 288 -1.12 -7.48 -13.30
C ASP A 288 -2.45 -8.21 -13.54
N SER A 289 -2.97 -8.97 -12.56
CA SER A 289 -4.21 -9.72 -12.75
C SER A 289 -5.46 -8.85 -12.87
N SER A 290 -5.39 -7.57 -12.51
CA SER A 290 -6.53 -6.64 -12.47
C SER A 290 -6.48 -5.56 -13.54
N VAL A 291 -5.29 -5.26 -14.10
CA VAL A 291 -5.07 -4.16 -15.03
C VAL A 291 -4.00 -4.49 -16.09
N ILE A 292 -4.23 -4.04 -17.31
CA ILE A 292 -3.19 -3.86 -18.32
C ILE A 292 -2.91 -2.36 -18.37
N ASN A 293 -1.72 -1.97 -17.98
CA ASN A 293 -1.34 -0.57 -17.82
C ASN A 293 -1.18 0.15 -19.18
N ASP A 294 -1.33 1.46 -19.15
CA ASP A 294 -1.23 2.30 -20.34
C ASP A 294 0.21 2.29 -20.89
N TYR A 295 0.38 1.92 -22.15
CA TYR A 295 1.68 1.79 -22.79
C TYR A 295 2.48 3.09 -22.79
N ASP A 296 1.82 4.21 -23.08
CA ASP A 296 2.50 5.51 -23.17
C ASP A 296 2.99 5.97 -21.78
N LEU A 297 2.24 5.69 -20.71
CA LEU A 297 2.68 5.95 -19.33
C LEU A 297 3.90 5.11 -18.95
N ILE A 298 3.96 3.85 -19.38
CA ILE A 298 5.14 3.00 -19.16
C ILE A 298 6.37 3.63 -19.81
N GLU A 299 6.26 4.01 -21.09
CA GLU A 299 7.36 4.65 -21.83
C GLU A 299 7.75 6.01 -21.23
N GLU A 300 6.77 6.81 -20.77
CA GLU A 300 7.02 8.08 -20.07
C GLU A 300 7.85 7.88 -18.81
N PHE A 301 7.47 6.93 -17.94
CA PHE A 301 8.20 6.63 -16.70
C PHE A 301 9.62 6.16 -16.98
N GLU A 302 9.80 5.26 -17.97
CA GLU A 302 11.14 4.83 -18.36
C GLU A 302 12.01 5.96 -18.94
N ALA A 303 11.43 6.82 -19.78
CA ALA A 303 12.15 7.96 -20.33
C ALA A 303 12.64 8.90 -19.22
N VAL A 304 11.79 9.15 -18.22
CA VAL A 304 12.14 9.93 -17.03
C VAL A 304 13.24 9.23 -16.22
N ALA A 305 13.10 7.95 -15.97
CA ALA A 305 14.08 7.17 -15.22
C ALA A 305 15.46 7.18 -15.92
N LYS A 306 15.50 6.97 -17.23
CA LYS A 306 16.73 7.03 -18.04
C LYS A 306 17.36 8.42 -18.00
N LYS A 307 16.56 9.48 -18.17
CA LYS A 307 17.01 10.89 -18.12
C LYS A 307 17.65 11.24 -16.78
N HIS A 308 17.07 10.79 -15.69
CA HIS A 308 17.54 11.08 -14.32
C HIS A 308 18.48 10.01 -13.75
N LYS A 309 18.83 8.98 -14.54
CA LYS A 309 19.69 7.85 -14.15
C LYS A 309 19.15 7.10 -12.91
N ILE A 310 17.85 6.96 -12.82
CA ILE A 310 17.19 6.24 -11.73
C ILE A 310 17.03 4.77 -12.13
N LYS A 311 17.45 3.86 -11.25
CA LYS A 311 17.27 2.42 -11.48
C LYS A 311 15.80 2.07 -11.53
N HIS A 312 15.42 1.25 -12.51
CA HIS A 312 14.06 0.78 -12.71
C HIS A 312 14.04 -0.54 -13.46
N GLN A 313 12.93 -1.26 -13.36
CA GLN A 313 12.71 -2.53 -14.03
C GLN A 313 11.26 -2.65 -14.45
N ARG A 314 11.00 -3.29 -15.63
CA ARG A 314 9.65 -3.67 -16.05
C ARG A 314 9.25 -4.96 -15.35
N SER A 315 7.95 -5.10 -15.07
CA SER A 315 7.43 -6.33 -14.50
C SER A 315 6.08 -6.74 -15.08
N ILE A 316 5.81 -8.03 -14.99
CA ILE A 316 4.48 -8.62 -15.17
C ILE A 316 4.17 -9.40 -13.90
N LEU A 317 3.07 -9.06 -13.24
CA LEU A 317 2.61 -9.71 -12.02
C LEU A 317 1.44 -10.63 -12.36
N PRO A 318 1.63 -11.96 -12.40
CA PRO A 318 0.59 -12.87 -12.86
C PRO A 318 -0.60 -13.01 -11.90
N ARG A 319 -0.42 -12.66 -10.64
CA ARG A 319 -1.45 -12.68 -9.58
C ARG A 319 -1.28 -11.48 -8.67
N GLY A 320 -2.37 -11.01 -8.09
CA GLY A 320 -2.43 -9.76 -7.33
C GLY A 320 -2.99 -8.64 -8.21
N GLY A 321 -3.54 -7.61 -7.59
CA GLY A 321 -4.18 -6.54 -8.34
C GLY A 321 -4.33 -5.29 -7.48
N PRO A 322 -3.38 -4.34 -7.57
CA PRO A 322 -3.40 -3.11 -6.81
C PRO A 322 -4.53 -2.16 -7.22
N ASP A 323 -4.66 -1.05 -6.53
CA ASP A 323 -5.68 0.00 -6.70
C ASP A 323 -5.92 0.44 -8.16
N CYS A 324 -4.92 0.30 -9.04
CA CYS A 324 -5.04 0.58 -10.48
C CYS A 324 -6.18 -0.18 -11.15
N GLY A 325 -6.46 -1.42 -10.74
CA GLY A 325 -7.56 -2.20 -11.30
C GLY A 325 -8.93 -1.58 -11.08
N ALA A 326 -9.16 -0.90 -9.96
CA ALA A 326 -10.40 -0.17 -9.70
C ALA A 326 -10.39 1.21 -10.36
N ILE A 327 -9.25 1.92 -10.34
CA ILE A 327 -9.11 3.25 -10.94
C ILE A 327 -9.33 3.19 -12.45
N GLN A 328 -8.73 2.21 -13.15
CA GLN A 328 -8.85 2.07 -14.62
C GLN A 328 -10.30 1.98 -15.06
N ARG A 329 -11.14 1.31 -14.27
CA ARG A 329 -12.56 1.07 -14.59
C ARG A 329 -13.51 2.16 -14.04
N ALA A 330 -12.99 3.21 -13.42
CA ALA A 330 -13.81 4.28 -12.89
C ALA A 330 -14.38 5.15 -14.02
N ALA A 331 -15.63 5.58 -13.86
CA ALA A 331 -16.35 6.44 -14.80
C ALA A 331 -16.29 5.93 -16.26
N ALA A 332 -15.68 6.71 -17.17
CA ALA A 332 -15.52 6.37 -18.60
C ALA A 332 -14.18 5.67 -18.90
N GLY A 333 -13.42 5.30 -17.87
CA GLY A 333 -12.08 4.74 -17.96
C GLY A 333 -10.98 5.78 -17.70
N VAL A 334 -9.90 5.34 -17.09
CA VAL A 334 -8.75 6.17 -16.71
C VAL A 334 -7.47 5.50 -17.22
N ARG A 335 -6.54 6.29 -17.77
CA ARG A 335 -5.18 5.81 -18.08
C ARG A 335 -4.46 5.51 -16.77
N THR A 336 -3.93 4.30 -16.60
CA THR A 336 -3.32 3.89 -15.34
C THR A 336 -1.93 3.32 -15.49
N LEU A 337 -1.14 3.46 -14.42
CA LEU A 337 0.12 2.76 -14.26
C LEU A 337 0.24 2.24 -12.82
N THR A 338 0.51 0.96 -12.68
CA THR A 338 0.97 0.36 -11.41
C THR A 338 2.46 0.61 -11.26
N PHE A 339 2.82 1.36 -10.23
CA PHE A 339 4.18 1.77 -9.91
C PHE A 339 4.59 1.16 -8.58
N SER A 340 5.60 0.30 -8.57
CA SER A 340 5.79 -0.64 -7.46
C SER A 340 7.19 -0.60 -6.86
N CYS A 341 7.27 -0.90 -5.56
CA CYS A 341 8.54 -1.16 -4.87
C CYS A 341 8.72 -2.69 -4.71
N PRO A 342 9.85 -3.26 -5.20
CA PRO A 342 10.14 -4.67 -5.05
C PRO A 342 10.17 -5.11 -3.59
N THR A 343 9.34 -6.09 -3.22
CA THR A 343 9.17 -6.53 -1.83
C THR A 343 9.21 -8.06 -1.76
N ARG A 344 10.05 -8.61 -0.88
CA ARG A 344 10.06 -10.03 -0.54
C ARG A 344 9.09 -10.32 0.58
N TYR A 345 8.55 -11.55 0.60
CA TYR A 345 7.77 -12.09 1.71
C TYR A 345 6.48 -11.30 2.01
N ILE A 346 5.85 -10.74 0.98
CA ILE A 346 4.58 -9.99 1.09
C ILE A 346 3.54 -10.82 1.86
N HIS A 347 2.70 -10.14 2.65
CA HIS A 347 1.70 -10.74 3.54
C HIS A 347 2.30 -11.58 4.69
N THR A 348 3.48 -11.17 5.18
CA THR A 348 4.10 -11.74 6.37
C THR A 348 4.52 -10.64 7.35
N VAL A 349 4.96 -11.01 8.54
CA VAL A 349 5.55 -10.05 9.50
C VAL A 349 7.02 -9.72 9.19
N THR A 350 7.56 -10.29 8.14
CA THR A 350 8.96 -10.14 7.72
C THR A 350 9.08 -9.71 6.27
N GLU A 351 8.14 -8.91 5.80
CA GLU A 351 8.25 -8.27 4.50
C GLU A 351 9.55 -7.48 4.42
N MET A 352 10.21 -7.52 3.27
CA MET A 352 11.56 -6.95 3.13
C MET A 352 11.68 -6.13 1.84
N ILE A 353 12.16 -4.91 1.98
CA ILE A 353 12.50 -4.01 0.86
C ILE A 353 13.97 -3.58 0.90
N HIS A 354 14.52 -3.26 -0.25
CA HIS A 354 15.83 -2.60 -0.35
C HIS A 354 15.67 -1.07 -0.30
N LEU A 355 16.53 -0.39 0.45
CA LEU A 355 16.41 1.07 0.63
C LEU A 355 16.64 1.84 -0.67
N ASP A 356 17.50 1.35 -1.55
CA ASP A 356 17.73 2.00 -2.84
C ASP A 356 16.51 1.90 -3.75
N ASP A 357 15.76 0.78 -3.71
CA ASP A 357 14.52 0.64 -4.47
C ASP A 357 13.45 1.61 -3.96
N LEU A 358 13.32 1.72 -2.63
CA LEU A 358 12.40 2.68 -2.00
C LEU A 358 12.73 4.12 -2.41
N HIS A 359 14.02 4.48 -2.41
CA HIS A 359 14.46 5.81 -2.83
C HIS A 359 14.30 6.02 -4.33
N ALA A 360 14.54 5.00 -5.16
CA ALA A 360 14.30 5.07 -6.60
C ALA A 360 12.82 5.32 -6.91
N CYS A 361 11.90 4.67 -6.19
CA CYS A 361 10.46 4.92 -6.34
C CYS A 361 10.11 6.37 -6.00
N ARG A 362 10.59 6.91 -4.88
CA ARG A 362 10.36 8.31 -4.50
C ARG A 362 10.87 9.27 -5.59
N ASP A 363 12.10 9.06 -6.04
CA ASP A 363 12.77 9.99 -6.95
C ASP A 363 12.18 9.95 -8.35
N LEU A 364 11.81 8.76 -8.83
CA LEU A 364 11.17 8.59 -10.13
C LEU A 364 9.77 9.20 -10.16
N LEU A 365 8.96 8.96 -9.14
CA LEU A 365 7.62 9.54 -9.04
C LEU A 365 7.67 11.07 -8.99
N ALA A 366 8.56 11.64 -8.17
CA ALA A 366 8.73 13.08 -8.08
C ALA A 366 9.19 13.68 -9.42
N ALA A 367 10.18 13.06 -10.08
CA ALA A 367 10.68 13.52 -11.38
C ALA A 367 9.63 13.44 -12.49
N TRP A 368 8.79 12.40 -12.50
CA TRP A 368 7.69 12.26 -13.45
C TRP A 368 6.60 13.33 -13.21
N LEU A 369 6.15 13.52 -11.97
CA LEU A 369 5.15 14.54 -11.61
C LEU A 369 5.57 15.95 -12.02
N ALA A 370 6.86 16.27 -11.94
CA ALA A 370 7.39 17.56 -12.37
C ALA A 370 7.28 17.79 -13.91
N GLN A 371 7.06 16.76 -14.72
CA GLN A 371 7.04 16.82 -16.18
C GLN A 371 5.64 16.62 -16.78
N VAL A 372 4.67 16.11 -16.03
CA VAL A 372 3.28 15.95 -16.49
C VAL A 372 2.67 17.31 -16.82
N LYS A 373 2.08 17.39 -18.02
CA LYS A 373 1.45 18.61 -18.57
C LYS A 373 -0.06 18.57 -18.41
#